data_bdc598c5432d8912866fc6e55a100a98
#
_entry.id   bdc598c5432d8912866fc6e55a100a98
#
_cell.length_a   1.000
_cell.length_b   1.000
_cell.length_c   1.000
_cell.angle_alpha   90.00
_cell.angle_beta   90.00
_cell.angle_gamma   90.00
#
_symmetry.space_group_name_H-M   'P 1'
#
loop_
_entity.id
_entity.type
_entity.pdbx_description
1 polymer ?
#
loop_
_entity_poly.entity_id
_entity_poly.type
_entity_poly.pdbx_seq_one_letter_code
_entity_poly.pdbx_strand_id
1 'polypeptide(L)'
;MPSPFRPATELMVQYAAYHRDRRNIATHFVGIPLIVFAIGIFTARAQFDVEQVHLSAAWVLWALTTAWYLTRGNLVLGLATSLVNGLLIWAAHPFAVGGTGAWLACGFTTFITGWVLQFVGHYYEGRKPAVVDDLVGLRVGPR
;
A
#
# COMPACT_ATOMS: atom_id res chain seq x y z
N MET A 1 14.00 -0.41 16.42
CA MET A 1 13.38 0.02 15.16
C MET A 1 12.99 -1.19 14.34
N PRO A 2 11.77 -1.24 13.83
CA PRO A 2 11.37 -2.42 13.05
C PRO A 2 12.15 -2.53 11.76
N SER A 3 12.63 -3.74 11.46
CA SER A 3 13.33 -4.06 10.22
C SER A 3 12.32 -4.38 9.12
N PRO A 4 12.49 -3.87 7.89
CA PRO A 4 11.62 -4.25 6.78
C PRO A 4 11.79 -5.71 6.35
N PHE A 5 12.82 -6.38 6.89
CA PHE A 5 13.11 -7.79 6.56
C PHE A 5 12.62 -8.77 7.63
N ARG A 6 11.81 -8.30 8.59
CA ARG A 6 11.24 -9.20 9.60
C ARG A 6 10.25 -10.19 8.94
N PRO A 7 10.10 -11.42 9.52
CA PRO A 7 9.12 -12.37 9.02
C PRO A 7 7.70 -11.80 8.99
N ALA A 8 6.89 -12.29 8.07
CA ALA A 8 5.52 -11.82 7.89
C ALA A 8 4.69 -11.94 9.17
N THR A 9 4.91 -13.00 9.96
CA THR A 9 4.19 -13.23 11.22
C THR A 9 4.43 -12.09 12.21
N GLU A 10 5.69 -11.66 12.38
CA GLU A 10 6.02 -10.54 13.28
C GLU A 10 5.41 -9.23 12.80
N LEU A 11 5.45 -8.98 11.51
CA LEU A 11 4.87 -7.77 10.93
C LEU A 11 3.36 -7.75 11.14
N MET A 12 2.69 -8.89 11.01
CA MET A 12 1.25 -8.99 11.23
C MET A 12 0.88 -8.80 12.70
N VAL A 13 1.67 -9.31 13.63
CA VAL A 13 1.44 -9.11 15.05
C VAL A 13 1.57 -7.63 15.40
N GLN A 14 2.57 -6.95 14.87
CA GLN A 14 2.73 -5.50 15.03
C GLN A 14 1.54 -4.75 14.45
N TYR A 15 1.11 -5.10 13.26
CA TYR A 15 -0.05 -4.50 12.61
C TYR A 15 -1.31 -4.68 13.46
N ALA A 16 -1.56 -5.89 13.97
CA ALA A 16 -2.72 -6.18 14.81
C ALA A 16 -2.72 -5.35 16.10
N ALA A 17 -1.56 -5.04 16.67
CA ALA A 17 -1.45 -4.21 17.87
C ALA A 17 -1.95 -2.79 17.62
N TYR A 18 -1.90 -2.29 16.39
CA TYR A 18 -2.37 -0.96 16.00
C TYR A 18 -3.79 -0.96 15.42
N HIS A 19 -4.43 -2.14 15.27
CA HIS A 19 -5.69 -2.28 14.55
C HIS A 19 -6.67 -3.16 15.34
N ARG A 20 -7.07 -2.70 16.53
CA ARG A 20 -7.99 -3.44 17.42
C ARG A 20 -9.44 -2.99 17.32
N ASP A 21 -9.67 -1.72 16.99
CA ASP A 21 -11.02 -1.18 16.87
C ASP A 21 -11.63 -1.60 15.53
N ARG A 22 -12.90 -2.07 15.55
CA ARG A 22 -13.59 -2.52 14.34
C ARG A 22 -13.72 -1.40 13.29
N ARG A 23 -13.93 -0.16 13.74
CA ARG A 23 -14.02 0.98 12.83
C ARG A 23 -12.69 1.25 12.16
N ASN A 24 -11.60 1.11 12.90
CA ASN A 24 -10.26 1.22 12.34
C ASN A 24 -10.00 0.12 11.31
N ILE A 25 -10.36 -1.13 11.63
CA ILE A 25 -10.21 -2.24 10.69
C ILE A 25 -11.02 -1.98 9.41
N ALA A 26 -12.27 -1.54 9.55
CA ALA A 26 -13.12 -1.23 8.40
C ALA A 26 -12.53 -0.12 7.52
N THR A 27 -12.03 0.96 8.12
CA THR A 27 -11.41 2.06 7.36
C THR A 27 -10.15 1.59 6.63
N HIS A 28 -9.39 0.65 7.22
CA HIS A 28 -8.19 0.10 6.59
C HIS A 28 -8.54 -0.85 5.43
N PHE A 29 -9.61 -1.61 5.54
CA PHE A 29 -10.05 -2.47 4.43
C PHE A 29 -10.46 -1.68 3.19
N VAL A 30 -10.85 -0.43 3.36
CA VAL A 30 -11.18 0.46 2.24
C VAL A 30 -10.00 1.36 1.90
N GLY A 31 -9.34 1.93 2.91
CA GLY A 31 -8.28 2.91 2.73
C GLY A 31 -7.02 2.35 2.08
N ILE A 32 -6.57 1.19 2.51
CA ILE A 32 -5.35 0.57 1.96
C ILE A 32 -5.51 0.23 0.48
N PRO A 33 -6.60 -0.44 0.04
CA PRO A 33 -6.82 -0.65 -1.40
C PRO A 33 -6.89 0.64 -2.21
N LEU A 34 -7.48 1.70 -1.66
CA LEU A 34 -7.51 3.00 -2.35
C LEU A 34 -6.11 3.58 -2.53
N ILE A 35 -5.25 3.48 -1.52
CA ILE A 35 -3.86 3.95 -1.61
C ILE A 35 -3.09 3.14 -2.65
N VAL A 36 -3.21 1.83 -2.64
CA VAL A 36 -2.55 0.96 -3.62
C VAL A 36 -3.05 1.27 -5.04
N PHE A 37 -4.35 1.45 -5.19
CA PHE A 37 -4.98 1.83 -6.47
C PHE A 37 -4.43 3.17 -6.97
N ALA A 38 -4.31 4.17 -6.09
CA ALA A 38 -3.76 5.48 -6.42
C ALA A 38 -2.30 5.39 -6.85
N ILE A 39 -1.49 4.61 -6.15
CA ILE A 39 -0.10 4.37 -6.53
C ILE A 39 -0.06 3.71 -7.92
N GLY A 40 -0.96 2.77 -8.17
CA GLY A 40 -1.13 2.15 -9.49
C GLY A 40 -1.45 3.17 -10.57
N ILE A 41 -2.37 4.10 -10.32
CA ILE A 41 -2.73 5.17 -11.28
C ILE A 41 -1.50 6.03 -11.60
N PHE A 42 -0.77 6.49 -10.58
CA PHE A 42 0.39 7.34 -10.80
C PHE A 42 1.51 6.63 -11.56
N THR A 43 1.82 5.41 -11.19
CA THR A 43 2.94 4.66 -11.78
C THR A 43 2.59 4.01 -13.12
N ALA A 44 1.31 3.73 -13.39
CA ALA A 44 0.88 3.15 -14.65
C ALA A 44 1.05 4.11 -15.83
N ARG A 45 1.16 5.41 -15.59
CA ARG A 45 1.36 6.40 -16.66
C ARG A 45 2.72 6.27 -17.33
N ALA A 46 3.74 5.87 -16.57
CA ALA A 46 5.09 5.66 -17.12
C ALA A 46 5.11 4.29 -17.81
N GLN A 47 5.05 4.31 -19.14
CA GLN A 47 5.01 3.09 -19.96
C GLN A 47 6.27 2.99 -20.81
N PHE A 48 6.71 1.75 -21.01
CA PHE A 48 7.90 1.44 -21.79
C PHE A 48 7.82 0.04 -22.36
N ASP A 49 8.62 -0.22 -23.38
CA ASP A 49 8.71 -1.54 -24.00
C ASP A 49 10.05 -2.17 -23.70
N VAL A 50 10.03 -3.45 -23.32
CA VAL A 50 11.22 -4.29 -23.21
C VAL A 50 11.06 -5.39 -24.24
N GLU A 51 11.85 -5.31 -25.30
CA GLU A 51 11.71 -6.14 -26.50
C GLU A 51 10.29 -6.00 -27.08
N GLN A 52 9.47 -7.04 -27.01
CA GLN A 52 8.10 -7.01 -27.53
C GLN A 52 7.07 -6.92 -26.41
N VAL A 53 7.50 -6.75 -25.17
CA VAL A 53 6.61 -6.69 -24.00
C VAL A 53 6.38 -5.25 -23.61
N HIS A 54 5.11 -4.85 -23.58
CA HIS A 54 4.69 -3.52 -23.16
C HIS A 54 4.45 -3.53 -21.64
N LEU A 55 5.17 -2.68 -20.92
CA LEU A 55 5.15 -2.62 -19.46
C LEU A 55 4.87 -1.20 -18.97
N SER A 56 4.44 -1.11 -17.72
CA SER A 56 4.37 0.17 -17.01
C SER A 56 5.20 0.09 -15.73
N ALA A 57 5.56 1.27 -15.19
CA ALA A 57 6.24 1.33 -13.90
C ALA A 57 5.41 0.69 -12.78
N ALA A 58 4.08 0.71 -12.89
CA ALA A 58 3.19 0.03 -11.94
C ALA A 58 3.46 -1.48 -11.89
N TRP A 59 3.64 -2.11 -13.04
CA TRP A 59 3.95 -3.54 -13.08
C TRP A 59 5.33 -3.88 -12.56
N VAL A 60 6.31 -3.00 -12.77
CA VAL A 60 7.64 -3.15 -12.17
C VAL A 60 7.55 -3.07 -10.65
N LEU A 61 6.83 -2.08 -10.15
CA LEU A 61 6.60 -1.93 -8.71
C LEU A 61 5.88 -3.15 -8.13
N TRP A 62 4.86 -3.65 -8.82
CA TRP A 62 4.15 -4.86 -8.41
C TRP A 62 5.10 -6.07 -8.32
N ALA A 63 5.96 -6.24 -9.32
CA ALA A 63 6.91 -7.36 -9.33
C ALA A 63 7.88 -7.27 -8.17
N LEU A 64 8.41 -6.07 -7.87
CA LEU A 64 9.34 -5.85 -6.75
C LEU A 64 8.66 -6.11 -5.40
N THR A 65 7.44 -5.60 -5.21
CA THR A 65 6.71 -5.83 -3.96
C THR A 65 6.31 -7.29 -3.80
N THR A 66 5.94 -7.97 -4.89
CA THR A 66 5.64 -9.40 -4.87
C THR A 66 6.87 -10.20 -4.44
N ALA A 67 8.03 -9.93 -5.02
CA ALA A 67 9.27 -10.59 -4.64
C ALA A 67 9.56 -10.40 -3.15
N TRP A 68 9.37 -9.19 -2.65
CA TRP A 68 9.56 -8.90 -1.22
C TRP A 68 8.61 -9.71 -0.34
N TYR A 69 7.32 -9.75 -0.68
CA TYR A 69 6.32 -10.53 0.08
C TYR A 69 6.66 -12.02 0.11
N LEU A 70 7.12 -12.57 -1.01
CA LEU A 70 7.45 -13.99 -1.09
C LEU A 70 8.66 -14.38 -0.22
N THR A 71 9.49 -13.39 0.17
CA THR A 71 10.65 -13.62 1.03
C THR A 71 10.34 -13.51 2.53
N ARG A 72 9.08 -13.23 2.91
CA ARG A 72 8.72 -12.98 4.33
C ARG A 72 8.34 -14.23 5.12
N GLY A 73 8.44 -15.41 4.54
CA GLY A 73 8.25 -16.67 5.26
C GLY A 73 6.82 -17.21 5.27
N ASN A 74 5.87 -16.54 4.62
CA ASN A 74 4.51 -17.03 4.46
C ASN A 74 4.09 -16.94 2.98
N LEU A 75 4.24 -18.04 2.28
CA LEU A 75 3.99 -18.08 0.84
C LEU A 75 2.53 -17.82 0.49
N VAL A 76 1.59 -18.39 1.25
CA VAL A 76 0.15 -18.23 0.98
C VAL A 76 -0.26 -16.77 1.14
N LEU A 77 0.17 -16.14 2.23
CA LEU A 77 -0.11 -14.73 2.49
C LEU A 77 0.52 -13.84 1.41
N GLY A 78 1.77 -14.11 1.06
CA GLY A 78 2.48 -13.37 0.01
C GLY A 78 1.80 -13.47 -1.33
N LEU A 79 1.37 -14.65 -1.74
CA LEU A 79 0.65 -14.86 -2.99
C LEU A 79 -0.72 -14.17 -2.99
N ALA A 80 -1.47 -14.30 -1.90
CA ALA A 80 -2.79 -13.68 -1.79
C ALA A 80 -2.70 -12.14 -1.86
N THR A 81 -1.77 -11.55 -1.12
CA THR A 81 -1.53 -10.09 -1.13
C THR A 81 -1.11 -9.62 -2.52
N SER A 82 -0.21 -10.35 -3.17
CA SER A 82 0.28 -10.00 -4.50
C SER A 82 -0.82 -10.10 -5.55
N LEU A 83 -1.71 -11.08 -5.43
CA LEU A 83 -2.86 -11.21 -6.33
C LEU A 83 -3.79 -10.00 -6.19
N VAL A 84 -4.14 -9.62 -4.97
CA VAL A 84 -4.99 -8.46 -4.72
C VAL A 84 -4.34 -7.18 -5.25
N ASN A 85 -3.06 -6.97 -4.97
CA ASN A 85 -2.32 -5.81 -5.47
C ASN A 85 -2.27 -5.82 -7.01
N GLY A 86 -2.06 -6.97 -7.61
CA GLY A 86 -2.05 -7.11 -9.06
C GLY A 86 -3.39 -6.74 -9.70
N LEU A 87 -4.50 -7.14 -9.10
CA LEU A 87 -5.84 -6.78 -9.56
C LEU A 87 -6.09 -5.28 -9.44
N LEU A 88 -5.67 -4.66 -8.34
CA LEU A 88 -5.79 -3.22 -8.14
C LEU A 88 -4.96 -2.43 -9.16
N ILE A 89 -3.73 -2.85 -9.41
CA ILE A 89 -2.86 -2.24 -10.40
C ILE A 89 -3.43 -2.39 -11.81
N TRP A 90 -3.91 -3.57 -12.14
CA TRP A 90 -4.56 -3.80 -13.43
C TRP A 90 -5.76 -2.86 -13.62
N ALA A 91 -6.61 -2.74 -12.60
CA ALA A 91 -7.77 -1.86 -12.63
C ALA A 91 -7.40 -0.37 -12.70
N ALA A 92 -6.21 -0.01 -12.23
CA ALA A 92 -5.73 1.38 -12.22
C ALA A 92 -5.31 1.87 -13.61
N HIS A 93 -4.89 0.98 -14.50
CA HIS A 93 -4.33 1.35 -15.82
C HIS A 93 -5.25 2.21 -16.68
N PRO A 94 -6.57 1.93 -16.79
CA PRO A 94 -7.46 2.79 -17.60
C PRO A 94 -7.49 4.25 -17.13
N PHE A 95 -7.24 4.51 -15.86
CA PHE A 95 -7.24 5.86 -15.29
C PHE A 95 -5.93 6.62 -15.54
N ALA A 96 -4.92 5.93 -16.07
CA ALA A 96 -3.61 6.50 -16.33
C ALA A 96 -3.42 6.96 -17.78
N VAL A 97 -4.32 6.60 -18.71
CA VAL A 97 -4.14 6.82 -20.15
C VAL A 97 -4.87 8.05 -20.68
N GLY A 98 -5.66 8.73 -19.88
CA GLY A 98 -6.38 9.92 -20.29
C GLY A 98 -5.53 11.20 -20.23
N GLY A 99 -6.19 12.36 -20.28
CA GLY A 99 -5.53 13.64 -20.14
C GLY A 99 -4.83 13.77 -18.78
N THR A 100 -3.79 14.59 -18.73
CA THR A 100 -2.99 14.80 -17.51
C THR A 100 -3.84 15.27 -16.34
N GLY A 101 -4.79 16.18 -16.57
CA GLY A 101 -5.66 16.68 -15.52
C GLY A 101 -6.54 15.59 -14.92
N ALA A 102 -7.15 14.76 -15.77
CA ALA A 102 -7.97 13.65 -15.31
C ALA A 102 -7.15 12.59 -14.55
N TRP A 103 -5.96 12.28 -15.03
CA TRP A 103 -5.04 11.36 -14.39
C TRP A 103 -4.65 11.84 -13.00
N LEU A 104 -4.23 13.11 -12.86
CA LEU A 104 -3.87 13.69 -11.58
C LEU A 104 -5.07 13.76 -10.63
N ALA A 105 -6.24 14.14 -11.13
CA ALA A 105 -7.45 14.19 -10.32
C ALA A 105 -7.83 12.82 -9.76
N CYS A 106 -7.81 11.78 -10.58
CA CYS A 106 -8.11 10.43 -10.13
C CYS A 106 -7.07 9.92 -9.13
N GLY A 107 -5.79 10.13 -9.42
CA GLY A 107 -4.70 9.68 -8.56
C GLY A 107 -4.73 10.36 -7.19
N PHE A 108 -4.81 11.68 -7.16
CA PHE A 108 -4.82 12.42 -5.90
C PHE A 108 -6.12 12.22 -5.12
N THR A 109 -7.28 12.14 -5.78
CA THR A 109 -8.54 11.90 -5.08
C THR A 109 -8.53 10.56 -4.35
N THR A 110 -8.12 9.50 -5.01
CA THR A 110 -8.05 8.17 -4.38
C THR A 110 -6.97 8.10 -3.32
N PHE A 111 -5.82 8.73 -3.54
CA PHE A 111 -4.71 8.77 -2.59
C PHE A 111 -5.09 9.49 -1.30
N ILE A 112 -5.63 10.70 -1.43
CA ILE A 112 -6.03 11.52 -0.29
C ILE A 112 -7.18 10.86 0.47
N THR A 113 -8.18 10.33 -0.25
CA THR A 113 -9.30 9.62 0.39
C THR A 113 -8.80 8.41 1.18
N GLY A 114 -7.90 7.63 0.61
CA GLY A 114 -7.31 6.47 1.29
C GLY A 114 -6.59 6.88 2.57
N TRP A 115 -5.77 7.92 2.53
CA TRP A 115 -5.05 8.39 3.72
C TRP A 115 -5.96 9.02 4.76
N VAL A 116 -7.01 9.75 4.35
CA VAL A 116 -8.01 10.26 5.29
C VAL A 116 -8.65 9.11 6.05
N LEU A 117 -9.03 8.04 5.36
CA LEU A 117 -9.60 6.86 6.01
C LEU A 117 -8.61 6.21 6.98
N GLN A 118 -7.32 6.16 6.65
CA GLN A 118 -6.29 5.64 7.55
C GLN A 118 -6.21 6.46 8.83
N PHE A 119 -6.13 7.78 8.72
CA PHE A 119 -6.05 8.65 9.90
C PHE A 119 -7.33 8.62 10.73
N VAL A 120 -8.50 8.56 10.11
CA VAL A 120 -9.77 8.40 10.81
C VAL A 120 -9.79 7.08 11.60
N GLY A 121 -9.31 6.00 10.99
CA GLY A 121 -9.19 4.70 11.66
C GLY A 121 -8.29 4.77 12.88
N HIS A 122 -7.13 5.39 12.76
CA HIS A 122 -6.20 5.55 13.89
C HIS A 122 -6.75 6.46 14.98
N TYR A 123 -7.57 7.43 14.61
CA TYR A 123 -8.29 8.23 15.59
C TYR A 123 -9.21 7.37 16.46
N TYR A 124 -9.97 6.44 15.84
CA TYR A 124 -10.82 5.51 16.59
C TYR A 124 -10.03 4.55 17.46
N GLU A 125 -8.85 4.14 17.02
CA GLU A 125 -7.95 3.27 17.79
C GLU A 125 -7.32 4.01 18.97
N GLY A 126 -7.24 5.34 18.91
CA GLY A 126 -6.55 6.17 19.90
C GLY A 126 -5.03 6.13 19.77
N ARG A 127 -4.52 5.67 18.63
CA ARG A 127 -3.09 5.57 18.36
C ARG A 127 -2.74 6.21 17.02
N LYS A 128 -1.52 6.75 16.94
CA LYS A 128 -0.96 7.25 15.69
C LYS A 128 -0.61 6.06 14.78
N PRO A 129 -0.53 6.28 13.44
CA PRO A 129 -0.02 5.25 12.55
C PRO A 129 1.36 4.75 12.97
N ALA A 130 1.64 3.47 12.72
CA ALA A 130 2.91 2.86 13.10
C ALA A 130 4.13 3.61 12.54
N VAL A 131 4.03 4.12 11.32
CA VAL A 131 5.08 4.93 10.68
C VAL A 131 5.42 6.16 11.53
N VAL A 132 4.39 6.84 12.08
CA VAL A 132 4.60 8.02 12.92
C VAL A 132 5.28 7.64 14.23
N ASP A 133 4.86 6.54 14.86
CA ASP A 133 5.48 6.04 16.09
C ASP A 133 6.94 5.66 15.85
N ASP A 134 7.25 5.02 14.75
CA ASP A 134 8.63 4.66 14.39
C ASP A 134 9.50 5.90 14.21
N LEU A 135 9.00 6.93 13.55
CA LEU A 135 9.73 8.19 13.37
C LEU A 135 9.95 8.91 14.68
N VAL A 136 8.94 8.93 15.56
CA VAL A 136 9.03 9.52 16.89
C VAL A 136 9.99 8.70 17.74
N GLY A 137 9.95 7.38 17.66
CA GLY A 137 10.84 6.49 18.38
C GLY A 137 12.32 6.71 18.07
N LEU A 138 12.63 7.09 16.83
CA LEU A 138 14.00 7.46 16.46
C LEU A 138 14.52 8.70 17.18
N ARG A 139 13.62 9.60 17.57
CA ARG A 139 13.99 10.87 18.24
C ARG A 139 14.11 10.74 19.73
N VAL A 140 13.25 9.92 20.34
CA VAL A 140 13.12 9.83 21.80
C VAL A 140 13.61 8.50 22.36
N GLY A 141 14.13 7.64 21.51
CA GLY A 141 14.63 6.33 21.90
C GLY A 141 13.54 5.26 21.99
N PRO A 142 13.92 4.03 22.33
CA PRO A 142 12.99 2.91 22.40
C PRO A 142 11.96 3.11 23.51
N ARG A 143 10.79 2.62 23.26
CA ARG A 143 9.69 2.61 24.25
C ARG A 143 9.25 1.20 24.53
#